data_3b44a812fcf1cba039de1a3864718f6b
#
_entry.id   3b44a812fcf1cba039de1a3864718f6b
#
_cell.length_a   1.000
_cell.length_b   1.000
_cell.length_c   1.000
_cell.angle_alpha   90.00
_cell.angle_beta   90.00
_cell.angle_gamma   90.00
#
_symmetry.space_group_name_H-M   'P 1'
#
loop_
_entity.id
_entity.type
_entity.pdbx_description
1 polymer ?
#
loop_
_entity_poly.entity_id
_entity_poly.type
_entity_poly.pdbx_seq_one_letter_code
_entity_poly.pdbx_strand_id
1 'polypeptide(L)'
;LAGGMLAWSRFYHPVIVYADEKLKMIQINRLAKGCLSYAVISEGKGMIIDPGKEIEVYLELAGEHRFEIEHVVDSHLHADHITGGPRLAEQVGATYYLSSEEAKGTHLKYEPLDRHDRIKVGDVQVEVLSIPTPGHTPGSTSFLIDNRFLLSGDTIFVGGLGRPDLGGKAKEWAEDLYHTVFFKLKDLPDDCLVLPAHYSDIREMNDRGVVGELLGKIRENNEIMRNEDKASFTEQVAGAASMEKPPNFEEIVAINRGELQVDEERAIELEIGPNRCAVHHHGSHEEEA
;
A
#
# COMPACT_ATOMS: atom_id res chain seq x y z
N LEU A 1 -14.79 -5.85 -23.64
CA LEU A 1 -14.83 -4.63 -22.80
C LEU A 1 -15.10 -3.42 -23.70
N ALA A 2 -16.23 -2.73 -23.48
CA ALA A 2 -16.45 -1.44 -24.11
C ALA A 2 -15.37 -0.45 -23.59
N GLY A 3 -14.67 0.26 -24.48
CA GLY A 3 -13.54 1.15 -24.11
C GLY A 3 -12.15 0.51 -24.12
N GLY A 4 -12.04 -0.81 -24.41
CA GLY A 4 -10.74 -1.47 -24.59
C GLY A 4 -9.82 -1.43 -23.37
N MET A 5 -8.49 -1.39 -23.63
CA MET A 5 -7.45 -1.39 -22.58
C MET A 5 -7.50 -0.14 -21.70
N LEU A 6 -7.93 1.00 -22.24
CA LEU A 6 -8.09 2.22 -21.48
C LEU A 6 -9.15 2.08 -20.37
N ALA A 7 -10.33 1.54 -20.71
CA ALA A 7 -11.37 1.27 -19.72
C ALA A 7 -10.91 0.21 -18.69
N TRP A 8 -10.13 -0.78 -19.13
CA TRP A 8 -9.55 -1.79 -18.25
C TRP A 8 -8.56 -1.18 -17.25
N SER A 9 -7.69 -0.28 -17.68
CA SER A 9 -6.70 0.38 -16.80
C SER A 9 -7.32 1.23 -15.70
N ARG A 10 -8.59 1.64 -15.86
CA ARG A 10 -9.38 2.44 -14.92
C ARG A 10 -10.42 1.63 -14.16
N PHE A 11 -10.40 0.29 -14.29
CA PHE A 11 -11.37 -0.56 -13.63
C PHE A 11 -10.93 -0.88 -12.20
N TYR A 12 -11.79 -0.51 -11.24
CA TYR A 12 -11.64 -0.79 -9.82
C TYR A 12 -12.72 -1.78 -9.37
N HIS A 13 -12.32 -2.74 -8.56
CA HIS A 13 -13.19 -3.80 -8.05
C HIS A 13 -13.19 -3.79 -6.51
N PRO A 14 -14.21 -3.23 -5.86
CA PRO A 14 -14.33 -3.26 -4.41
C PRO A 14 -14.77 -4.65 -3.92
N VAL A 15 -14.13 -5.14 -2.86
CA VAL A 15 -14.43 -6.41 -2.21
C VAL A 15 -14.46 -6.24 -0.70
N ILE A 16 -15.49 -6.76 -0.03
CA ILE A 16 -15.58 -6.73 1.43
C ILE A 16 -14.59 -7.75 2.01
N VAL A 17 -13.58 -7.26 2.69
CA VAL A 17 -12.59 -8.07 3.43
C VAL A 17 -13.22 -8.61 4.71
N TYR A 18 -13.84 -7.70 5.47
CA TYR A 18 -14.44 -7.98 6.76
C TYR A 18 -15.65 -7.08 7.01
N ALA A 19 -16.68 -7.60 7.70
CA ALA A 19 -17.80 -6.81 8.18
C ALA A 19 -18.41 -7.43 9.44
N ASP A 20 -18.57 -6.60 10.47
CA ASP A 20 -19.38 -6.88 11.66
C ASP A 20 -20.20 -5.62 12.05
N GLU A 21 -20.73 -5.57 13.27
CA GLU A 21 -21.53 -4.44 13.75
C GLU A 21 -20.74 -3.14 13.93
N LYS A 22 -19.40 -3.23 14.14
CA LYS A 22 -18.53 -2.09 14.46
C LYS A 22 -17.62 -1.68 13.32
N LEU A 23 -17.15 -2.65 12.53
CA LEU A 23 -16.11 -2.46 11.55
C LEU A 23 -16.54 -3.07 10.21
N LYS A 24 -16.43 -2.29 9.14
CA LYS A 24 -16.43 -2.80 7.77
C LYS A 24 -15.13 -2.40 7.09
N MET A 25 -14.46 -3.36 6.47
CA MET A 25 -13.26 -3.14 5.67
C MET A 25 -13.51 -3.58 4.24
N ILE A 26 -13.20 -2.70 3.29
CA ILE A 26 -13.34 -2.95 1.86
C ILE A 26 -11.97 -2.76 1.23
N GLN A 27 -11.52 -3.74 0.47
CA GLN A 27 -10.36 -3.64 -0.41
C GLN A 27 -10.84 -3.21 -1.79
N ILE A 28 -10.26 -2.18 -2.35
CA ILE A 28 -10.56 -1.67 -3.68
C ILE A 28 -9.37 -2.00 -4.59
N ASN A 29 -9.59 -2.95 -5.50
CA ASN A 29 -8.56 -3.52 -6.35
C ASN A 29 -8.57 -2.88 -7.74
N ARG A 30 -7.51 -2.20 -8.14
CA ARG A 30 -7.25 -1.76 -9.50
C ARG A 30 -6.57 -2.89 -10.29
N LEU A 31 -7.37 -3.79 -10.85
CA LEU A 31 -6.94 -5.07 -11.42
C LEU A 31 -5.84 -4.94 -12.49
N ALA A 32 -5.91 -3.93 -13.36
CA ALA A 32 -4.93 -3.76 -14.44
C ALA A 32 -3.54 -3.35 -13.95
N LYS A 33 -3.45 -2.77 -12.74
CA LYS A 33 -2.21 -2.25 -12.16
C LYS A 33 -1.71 -3.12 -11.01
N GLY A 34 -2.61 -3.84 -10.33
CA GLY A 34 -2.31 -4.57 -9.12
C GLY A 34 -2.14 -3.65 -7.90
N CYS A 35 -2.74 -2.45 -7.92
CA CYS A 35 -2.78 -1.55 -6.78
C CYS A 35 -4.02 -1.81 -5.94
N LEU A 36 -3.86 -1.75 -4.63
CA LEU A 36 -4.89 -1.98 -3.63
C LEU A 36 -5.03 -0.76 -2.75
N SER A 37 -6.25 -0.29 -2.60
CA SER A 37 -6.62 0.73 -1.62
C SER A 37 -7.67 0.19 -0.67
N TYR A 38 -7.89 0.86 0.45
CA TYR A 38 -8.77 0.34 1.49
C TYR A 38 -9.73 1.41 2.00
N ALA A 39 -10.95 0.97 2.32
CA ALA A 39 -11.89 1.74 3.11
C ALA A 39 -12.08 1.05 4.46
N VAL A 40 -11.81 1.77 5.54
CA VAL A 40 -12.09 1.38 6.93
C VAL A 40 -13.29 2.19 7.38
N ILE A 41 -14.38 1.53 7.73
CA ILE A 41 -15.68 2.16 7.98
C ILE A 41 -16.21 1.73 9.33
N SER A 42 -16.63 2.70 10.15
CA SER A 42 -17.29 2.47 11.44
C SER A 42 -18.25 3.61 11.74
N GLU A 43 -19.46 3.31 12.25
CA GLU A 43 -20.48 4.31 12.66
C GLU A 43 -20.76 5.40 11.60
N GLY A 44 -20.79 5.01 10.31
CA GLY A 44 -21.00 5.95 9.21
C GLY A 44 -19.84 6.91 8.94
N LYS A 45 -18.67 6.67 9.53
CA LYS A 45 -17.41 7.39 9.29
C LYS A 45 -16.43 6.49 8.58
N GLY A 46 -15.56 7.07 7.75
CA GLY A 46 -14.61 6.31 6.94
C GLY A 46 -13.23 6.93 6.83
N MET A 47 -12.26 6.04 6.69
CA MET A 47 -10.89 6.35 6.31
C MET A 47 -10.57 5.63 5.00
N ILE A 48 -10.02 6.36 4.03
CA ILE A 48 -9.52 5.78 2.77
C ILE A 48 -7.99 5.76 2.84
N ILE A 49 -7.41 4.61 2.52
CA ILE A 49 -5.96 4.39 2.57
C ILE A 49 -5.48 4.02 1.17
N ASP A 50 -4.41 4.67 0.71
CA ASP A 50 -3.74 4.54 -0.59
C ASP A 50 -4.69 4.71 -1.79
N PRO A 51 -5.49 5.79 -1.86
CA PRO A 51 -6.42 5.97 -2.97
C PRO A 51 -5.69 6.24 -4.29
N GLY A 52 -6.08 5.53 -5.35
CA GLY A 52 -5.64 5.85 -6.71
C GLY A 52 -6.28 7.14 -7.23
N LYS A 53 -5.80 7.61 -8.39
CA LYS A 53 -6.19 8.91 -8.98
C LYS A 53 -7.68 9.05 -9.35
N GLU A 54 -8.39 7.96 -9.58
CA GLU A 54 -9.82 7.97 -9.92
C GLU A 54 -10.67 8.11 -8.64
N ILE A 55 -10.75 9.32 -8.10
CA ILE A 55 -11.40 9.58 -6.80
C ILE A 55 -12.90 9.32 -6.81
N GLU A 56 -13.54 9.34 -7.96
CA GLU A 56 -14.97 9.07 -8.14
C GLU A 56 -15.36 7.69 -7.59
N VAL A 57 -14.45 6.70 -7.70
CA VAL A 57 -14.64 5.35 -7.15
C VAL A 57 -14.88 5.38 -5.63
N TYR A 58 -14.14 6.21 -4.90
CA TYR A 58 -14.27 6.34 -3.45
C TYR A 58 -15.50 7.14 -3.05
N LEU A 59 -15.89 8.13 -3.86
CA LEU A 59 -17.13 8.91 -3.64
C LEU A 59 -18.36 8.03 -3.85
N GLU A 60 -18.38 7.22 -4.91
CA GLU A 60 -19.44 6.24 -5.17
C GLU A 60 -19.52 5.21 -4.04
N LEU A 61 -18.38 4.66 -3.61
CA LEU A 61 -18.29 3.71 -2.50
C LEU A 61 -18.85 4.31 -1.20
N ALA A 62 -18.50 5.58 -0.91
CA ALA A 62 -19.01 6.28 0.27
C ALA A 62 -20.54 6.45 0.21
N GLY A 63 -21.10 6.76 -0.96
CA GLY A 63 -22.53 6.84 -1.18
C GLY A 63 -23.23 5.48 -1.03
N GLU A 64 -22.68 4.42 -1.65
CA GLU A 64 -23.23 3.06 -1.61
C GLU A 64 -23.27 2.50 -0.19
N HIS A 65 -22.17 2.65 0.55
CA HIS A 65 -22.02 2.15 1.92
C HIS A 65 -22.45 3.15 3.00
N ARG A 66 -22.89 4.35 2.62
CA ARG A 66 -23.44 5.40 3.50
C ARG A 66 -22.50 5.82 4.62
N PHE A 67 -21.28 6.19 4.26
CA PHE A 67 -20.31 6.75 5.20
C PHE A 67 -19.74 8.08 4.69
N GLU A 68 -19.30 8.90 5.63
CA GLU A 68 -18.58 10.14 5.39
C GLU A 68 -17.07 9.86 5.43
N ILE A 69 -16.33 10.28 4.41
CA ILE A 69 -14.88 10.16 4.40
C ILE A 69 -14.32 11.31 5.26
N GLU A 70 -13.83 10.96 6.46
CA GLU A 70 -13.20 11.94 7.38
C GLU A 70 -11.69 11.98 7.24
N HIS A 71 -11.07 10.85 6.83
CA HIS A 71 -9.64 10.69 6.75
C HIS A 71 -9.24 10.08 5.41
N VAL A 72 -8.17 10.62 4.83
CA VAL A 72 -7.52 10.08 3.63
C VAL A 72 -6.03 9.97 3.92
N VAL A 73 -5.44 8.83 3.62
CA VAL A 73 -4.06 8.52 4.03
C VAL A 73 -3.31 7.89 2.88
N ASP A 74 -2.09 8.32 2.64
CA ASP A 74 -1.12 7.55 1.86
C ASP A 74 -0.11 6.90 2.82
N SER A 75 0.07 5.58 2.70
CA SER A 75 1.00 4.80 3.52
C SER A 75 2.46 5.17 3.24
N HIS A 76 2.73 5.61 2.02
CA HIS A 76 4.04 6.09 1.54
C HIS A 76 3.87 6.96 0.29
N LEU A 77 4.94 7.55 -0.19
CA LEU A 77 4.97 8.27 -1.45
C LEU A 77 5.08 7.26 -2.61
N HIS A 78 3.95 6.99 -3.26
CA HIS A 78 3.86 6.03 -4.35
C HIS A 78 4.74 6.40 -5.54
N ALA A 79 5.44 5.42 -6.09
CA ALA A 79 6.39 5.58 -7.19
C ALA A 79 5.90 4.93 -8.51
N ASP A 80 4.83 4.17 -8.46
CA ASP A 80 4.30 3.37 -9.56
C ASP A 80 2.94 3.87 -10.07
N HIS A 81 2.22 4.63 -9.25
CA HIS A 81 0.93 5.23 -9.62
C HIS A 81 0.73 6.62 -9.01
N ILE A 82 -0.21 7.35 -9.58
CA ILE A 82 -0.58 8.69 -9.10
C ILE A 82 -1.62 8.54 -7.99
N THR A 83 -1.32 9.09 -6.80
CA THR A 83 -2.28 9.12 -5.70
C THR A 83 -3.45 10.05 -5.96
N GLY A 84 -4.64 9.65 -5.51
CA GLY A 84 -5.81 10.50 -5.39
C GLY A 84 -5.93 11.19 -4.04
N GLY A 85 -5.05 10.89 -3.09
CA GLY A 85 -5.15 11.28 -1.68
C GLY A 85 -5.43 12.75 -1.43
N PRO A 86 -4.54 13.68 -1.85
CA PRO A 86 -4.75 15.10 -1.65
C PRO A 86 -6.04 15.62 -2.30
N ARG A 87 -6.34 15.16 -3.53
CA ARG A 87 -7.54 15.60 -4.28
C ARG A 87 -8.83 15.09 -3.66
N LEU A 88 -8.86 13.82 -3.23
CA LEU A 88 -10.01 13.24 -2.55
C LEU A 88 -10.29 13.97 -1.23
N ALA A 89 -9.26 14.20 -0.42
CA ALA A 89 -9.39 14.91 0.84
C ALA A 89 -9.91 16.34 0.66
N GLU A 90 -9.40 17.09 -0.32
CA GLU A 90 -9.88 18.43 -0.65
C GLU A 90 -11.35 18.41 -1.10
N GLN A 91 -11.72 17.45 -1.96
CA GLN A 91 -13.07 17.32 -2.52
C GLN A 91 -14.14 17.11 -1.43
N VAL A 92 -13.84 16.30 -0.40
CA VAL A 92 -14.81 15.95 0.65
C VAL A 92 -14.59 16.72 1.95
N GLY A 93 -13.55 17.54 2.04
CA GLY A 93 -13.21 18.27 3.26
C GLY A 93 -12.57 17.39 4.36
N ALA A 94 -12.01 16.24 3.98
CA ALA A 94 -11.34 15.31 4.88
C ALA A 94 -9.92 15.78 5.24
N THR A 95 -9.36 15.21 6.31
CA THR A 95 -7.95 15.39 6.63
C THR A 95 -7.09 14.43 5.79
N TYR A 96 -6.10 14.97 5.08
CA TYR A 96 -5.11 14.16 4.35
C TYR A 96 -3.88 13.95 5.22
N TYR A 97 -3.45 12.70 5.35
CA TYR A 97 -2.29 12.29 6.16
C TYR A 97 -1.19 11.70 5.31
N LEU A 98 0.04 12.06 5.65
CA LEU A 98 1.26 11.50 5.09
C LEU A 98 2.37 11.57 6.15
N SER A 99 3.36 10.67 6.10
CA SER A 99 4.53 10.74 6.95
C SER A 99 5.33 12.03 6.70
N SER A 100 5.84 12.67 7.76
CA SER A 100 6.73 13.83 7.63
C SER A 100 7.98 13.53 6.81
N GLU A 101 8.48 12.30 6.86
CA GLU A 101 9.65 11.88 6.10
C GLU A 101 9.35 11.84 4.59
N GLU A 102 8.20 11.29 4.19
CA GLU A 102 7.74 11.28 2.80
C GLU A 102 7.46 12.69 2.27
N ALA A 103 6.88 13.54 3.12
CA ALA A 103 6.50 14.89 2.76
C ALA A 103 7.67 15.89 2.72
N LYS A 104 8.90 15.49 3.06
CA LYS A 104 10.07 16.39 3.06
C LYS A 104 10.25 17.08 1.71
N GLY A 105 10.23 18.42 1.73
CA GLY A 105 10.42 19.25 0.55
C GLY A 105 9.25 19.25 -0.43
N THR A 106 8.11 18.66 -0.07
CA THR A 106 6.86 18.77 -0.87
C THR A 106 6.13 20.06 -0.58
N HIS A 107 5.19 20.41 -1.46
CA HIS A 107 4.25 21.53 -1.26
C HIS A 107 2.85 21.04 -0.86
N LEU A 108 2.71 19.78 -0.47
CA LEU A 108 1.44 19.18 -0.08
C LEU A 108 0.92 19.79 1.22
N LYS A 109 -0.39 19.98 1.28
CA LYS A 109 -1.09 20.26 2.54
C LYS A 109 -1.48 18.92 3.16
N TYR A 110 -0.86 18.56 4.27
CA TYR A 110 -1.06 17.29 4.95
C TYR A 110 -1.02 17.43 6.46
N GLU A 111 -1.56 16.45 7.16
CA GLU A 111 -1.37 16.24 8.60
C GLU A 111 -0.31 15.16 8.80
N PRO A 112 0.75 15.40 9.57
CA PRO A 112 1.83 14.44 9.79
C PRO A 112 1.37 13.17 10.52
N LEU A 113 1.50 12.00 9.88
CA LEU A 113 1.18 10.70 10.49
C LEU A 113 1.98 10.43 11.77
N ASP A 114 3.24 10.83 11.79
CA ASP A 114 4.16 10.62 12.90
C ASP A 114 3.81 11.43 14.18
N ARG A 115 2.75 12.22 14.15
CA ARG A 115 2.17 12.88 15.33
C ARG A 115 1.03 12.09 15.96
N HIS A 116 0.63 10.99 15.36
CA HIS A 116 -0.52 10.20 15.76
C HIS A 116 -0.12 8.77 16.07
N ASP A 117 -0.40 8.30 17.28
CA ASP A 117 -0.31 6.87 17.60
C ASP A 117 -1.54 6.12 17.06
N ARG A 118 -2.68 6.82 16.97
CA ARG A 118 -3.96 6.28 16.53
C ARG A 118 -4.80 7.35 15.85
N ILE A 119 -5.55 6.92 14.84
CA ILE A 119 -6.59 7.74 14.20
C ILE A 119 -7.94 7.07 14.48
N LYS A 120 -8.89 7.84 14.99
CA LYS A 120 -10.22 7.33 15.32
C LYS A 120 -11.12 7.39 14.08
N VAL A 121 -11.78 6.28 13.77
CA VAL A 121 -12.80 6.16 12.71
C VAL A 121 -14.08 5.62 13.35
N GLY A 122 -15.06 6.47 13.58
CA GLY A 122 -16.25 6.07 14.36
C GLY A 122 -15.88 5.50 15.72
N ASP A 123 -16.20 4.22 15.97
CA ASP A 123 -15.85 3.50 17.19
C ASP A 123 -14.57 2.66 17.09
N VAL A 124 -13.92 2.66 15.92
CA VAL A 124 -12.68 1.90 15.67
C VAL A 124 -11.46 2.80 15.84
N GLN A 125 -10.39 2.28 16.41
CA GLN A 125 -9.08 2.89 16.45
C GLN A 125 -8.18 2.24 15.41
N VAL A 126 -7.71 3.03 14.46
CA VAL A 126 -6.66 2.63 13.52
C VAL A 126 -5.34 3.01 14.16
N GLU A 127 -4.57 2.02 14.57
CA GLU A 127 -3.22 2.27 15.10
C GLU A 127 -2.32 2.63 13.93
N VAL A 128 -1.78 3.83 13.98
CA VAL A 128 -0.64 4.21 13.19
C VAL A 128 0.53 3.51 13.84
N LEU A 129 1.12 2.52 13.19
CA LEU A 129 2.34 1.93 13.68
C LEU A 129 3.38 3.05 13.58
N SER A 130 3.44 3.82 14.68
CA SER A 130 4.14 5.11 14.87
C SER A 130 5.65 5.00 14.74
N ILE A 131 6.10 3.81 14.49
CA ILE A 131 7.42 3.59 13.98
C ILE A 131 7.21 3.41 12.48
N PRO A 132 7.62 4.40 11.66
CA PRO A 132 7.63 4.21 10.24
C PRO A 132 8.15 2.81 9.94
N THR A 133 7.50 2.07 9.07
CA THR A 133 7.99 0.74 8.68
C THR A 133 8.94 0.92 7.49
N PRO A 134 10.14 1.57 7.67
CA PRO A 134 11.05 1.86 6.58
C PRO A 134 11.57 0.56 5.99
N GLY A 135 11.96 0.63 4.74
CA GLY A 135 12.52 -0.49 4.01
C GLY A 135 12.12 -0.48 2.55
N HIS A 136 10.93 0.03 2.22
CA HIS A 136 10.53 0.35 0.85
C HIS A 136 10.75 1.84 0.56
N THR A 137 10.23 2.71 1.42
CA THR A 137 10.61 4.12 1.49
C THR A 137 10.87 4.51 2.95
N PRO A 138 11.66 5.57 3.22
CA PRO A 138 12.03 5.94 4.60
C PRO A 138 10.86 6.28 5.51
N GLY A 139 9.77 6.77 4.93
CA GLY A 139 8.58 7.18 5.66
C GLY A 139 7.41 6.21 5.57
N SER A 140 7.60 5.01 4.98
CA SER A 140 6.55 4.00 4.88
C SER A 140 5.90 3.74 6.23
N THR A 141 4.58 3.71 6.26
CA THR A 141 3.77 3.55 7.47
C THR A 141 2.78 2.41 7.28
N SER A 142 2.67 1.53 8.26
CA SER A 142 1.65 0.49 8.30
C SER A 142 0.55 0.85 9.30
N PHE A 143 -0.64 0.27 9.14
CA PHE A 143 -1.80 0.52 9.99
C PHE A 143 -2.32 -0.79 10.56
N LEU A 144 -2.51 -0.82 11.88
CA LEU A 144 -3.03 -2.00 12.58
C LEU A 144 -4.44 -1.70 13.12
N ILE A 145 -5.36 -2.61 12.88
CA ILE A 145 -6.75 -2.51 13.30
C ILE A 145 -7.09 -3.74 14.14
N ASP A 146 -7.50 -3.51 15.38
CA ASP A 146 -7.93 -4.55 16.35
C ASP A 146 -6.91 -5.69 16.57
N ASN A 147 -5.61 -5.48 16.36
CA ASN A 147 -4.57 -6.53 16.33
C ASN A 147 -4.87 -7.69 15.35
N ARG A 148 -5.78 -7.49 14.40
CA ARG A 148 -6.28 -8.54 13.49
C ARG A 148 -6.00 -8.24 12.02
N PHE A 149 -5.87 -6.97 11.66
CA PHE A 149 -5.69 -6.54 10.28
C PHE A 149 -4.50 -5.60 10.19
N LEU A 150 -3.49 -5.99 9.43
CA LEU A 150 -2.32 -5.19 9.14
C LEU A 150 -2.40 -4.66 7.70
N LEU A 151 -2.70 -3.38 7.52
CA LEU A 151 -2.53 -2.70 6.25
C LEU A 151 -1.06 -2.36 6.12
N SER A 152 -0.31 -3.18 5.39
CA SER A 152 1.16 -3.16 5.41
C SER A 152 1.78 -2.15 4.43
N GLY A 153 0.98 -1.48 3.62
CA GLY A 153 1.52 -0.71 2.50
C GLY A 153 2.39 -1.60 1.61
N ASP A 154 3.56 -1.12 1.24
CA ASP A 154 4.55 -1.85 0.47
C ASP A 154 5.69 -2.44 1.34
N THR A 155 5.42 -2.70 2.63
CA THR A 155 6.40 -3.31 3.53
C THR A 155 6.42 -4.83 3.41
N ILE A 156 5.24 -5.48 3.51
CA ILE A 156 5.04 -6.93 3.38
C ILE A 156 3.94 -7.19 2.38
N PHE A 157 4.20 -8.09 1.43
CA PHE A 157 3.25 -8.62 0.46
C PHE A 157 2.90 -10.08 0.76
N VAL A 158 1.89 -10.60 0.11
CA VAL A 158 1.55 -12.03 0.21
C VAL A 158 2.72 -12.90 -0.26
N GLY A 159 3.35 -12.54 -1.37
CA GLY A 159 4.44 -13.30 -1.99
C GLY A 159 5.85 -12.72 -1.79
N GLY A 160 6.04 -11.66 -1.00
CA GLY A 160 7.34 -11.01 -0.93
C GLY A 160 7.46 -9.89 0.09
N LEU A 161 8.51 -9.11 -0.06
CA LEU A 161 8.79 -7.90 0.72
C LEU A 161 8.96 -6.69 -0.21
N GLY A 162 8.82 -5.49 0.34
CA GLY A 162 9.06 -4.25 -0.39
C GLY A 162 10.49 -4.13 -0.89
N ARG A 163 10.65 -3.63 -2.12
CA ARG A 163 11.98 -3.40 -2.69
C ARG A 163 12.65 -2.17 -2.06
N PRO A 164 13.93 -2.26 -1.61
CA PRO A 164 14.57 -1.17 -0.88
C PRO A 164 15.39 -0.23 -1.77
N ASP A 165 15.34 -0.35 -3.09
CA ASP A 165 16.33 0.25 -4.01
C ASP A 165 15.87 1.52 -4.73
N LEU A 166 14.60 1.93 -4.58
CA LEU A 166 14.02 3.06 -5.33
C LEU A 166 14.74 4.39 -5.09
N GLY A 167 15.27 4.61 -3.87
CA GLY A 167 16.02 5.82 -3.52
C GLY A 167 17.55 5.72 -3.70
N GLY A 168 18.07 4.64 -4.29
CA GLY A 168 19.49 4.44 -4.50
C GLY A 168 20.29 4.09 -3.23
N LYS A 169 19.61 3.68 -2.14
CA LYS A 169 20.16 3.30 -0.84
C LYS A 169 19.78 1.87 -0.44
N ALA A 170 19.81 0.96 -1.41
CA ALA A 170 19.28 -0.39 -1.27
C ALA A 170 19.74 -1.12 0.00
N LYS A 171 21.03 -1.01 0.36
CA LYS A 171 21.58 -1.67 1.55
C LYS A 171 21.04 -1.04 2.84
N GLU A 172 21.04 0.30 2.95
CA GLU A 172 20.55 1.02 4.13
C GLU A 172 19.07 0.68 4.37
N TRP A 173 18.25 0.74 3.32
CA TRP A 173 16.81 0.46 3.42
C TRP A 173 16.51 -1.04 3.62
N ALA A 174 17.35 -1.95 3.13
CA ALA A 174 17.25 -3.37 3.45
C ALA A 174 17.53 -3.65 4.93
N GLU A 175 18.46 -2.90 5.55
CA GLU A 175 18.68 -2.97 7.00
C GLU A 175 17.47 -2.44 7.79
N ASP A 176 16.85 -1.36 7.33
CA ASP A 176 15.63 -0.83 7.93
C ASP A 176 14.47 -1.84 7.81
N LEU A 177 14.34 -2.49 6.65
CA LEU A 177 13.34 -3.55 6.45
C LEU A 177 13.57 -4.74 7.38
N TYR A 178 14.84 -5.14 7.59
CA TYR A 178 15.18 -6.16 8.59
C TYR A 178 14.67 -5.77 9.99
N HIS A 179 14.93 -4.54 10.42
CA HIS A 179 14.46 -4.05 11.72
C HIS A 179 12.93 -4.03 11.79
N THR A 180 12.27 -3.66 10.72
CA THR A 180 10.81 -3.67 10.65
C THR A 180 10.26 -5.08 10.82
N VAL A 181 10.73 -6.03 10.02
CA VAL A 181 10.22 -7.41 10.02
C VAL A 181 10.51 -8.12 11.35
N PHE A 182 11.75 -8.05 11.84
CA PHE A 182 12.20 -8.88 12.97
C PHE A 182 12.05 -8.21 14.35
N PHE A 183 11.78 -6.91 14.42
CA PHE A 183 11.63 -6.22 15.71
C PHE A 183 10.30 -5.50 15.85
N LYS A 184 9.85 -4.77 14.83
CA LYS A 184 8.62 -3.97 14.95
C LYS A 184 7.36 -4.81 14.78
N LEU A 185 7.38 -5.73 13.82
CA LEU A 185 6.24 -6.60 13.51
C LEU A 185 6.30 -7.96 14.20
N LYS A 186 7.39 -8.22 14.97
CA LYS A 186 7.66 -9.51 15.61
C LYS A 186 6.52 -10.01 16.50
N ASP A 187 5.98 -9.09 17.31
CA ASP A 187 4.99 -9.44 18.34
C ASP A 187 3.54 -9.44 17.80
N LEU A 188 3.34 -9.16 16.52
CA LEU A 188 2.04 -9.31 15.90
C LEU A 188 1.64 -10.79 15.83
N PRO A 189 0.37 -11.12 16.12
CA PRO A 189 -0.10 -12.48 16.13
C PRO A 189 -0.09 -13.12 14.72
N ASP A 190 0.13 -14.43 14.67
CA ASP A 190 0.20 -15.16 13.39
C ASP A 190 -1.14 -15.23 12.66
N ASP A 191 -2.26 -15.02 13.34
CA ASP A 191 -3.61 -14.91 12.77
C ASP A 191 -3.98 -13.48 12.32
N CYS A 192 -3.05 -12.53 12.42
CA CYS A 192 -3.20 -11.21 11.84
C CYS A 192 -3.24 -11.31 10.31
N LEU A 193 -4.30 -10.79 9.68
CA LEU A 193 -4.43 -10.74 8.23
C LEU A 193 -3.64 -9.56 7.66
N VAL A 194 -2.63 -9.85 6.86
CA VAL A 194 -1.83 -8.85 6.14
C VAL A 194 -2.54 -8.48 4.85
N LEU A 195 -2.68 -7.18 4.63
CA LEU A 195 -3.38 -6.56 3.52
C LEU A 195 -2.43 -5.53 2.87
N PRO A 196 -1.72 -5.89 1.79
CA PRO A 196 -0.71 -5.04 1.16
C PRO A 196 -1.31 -3.95 0.26
N ALA A 197 -0.49 -2.95 -0.15
CA ALA A 197 -0.92 -1.95 -1.13
C ALA A 197 -0.79 -2.44 -2.59
N HIS A 198 -0.06 -3.53 -2.83
CA HIS A 198 0.13 -4.09 -4.17
C HIS A 198 0.16 -5.62 -4.17
N TYR A 199 -0.08 -6.19 -5.36
CA TYR A 199 0.21 -7.58 -5.69
C TYR A 199 0.72 -7.67 -7.13
N SER A 200 1.42 -8.73 -7.45
CA SER A 200 2.01 -8.91 -8.79
C SER A 200 1.45 -10.09 -9.56
N ASP A 201 0.85 -11.05 -8.86
CA ASP A 201 0.26 -12.24 -9.45
C ASP A 201 -1.19 -12.40 -9.01
N ILE A 202 -2.07 -12.69 -9.97
CA ILE A 202 -3.50 -12.93 -9.69
C ILE A 202 -3.71 -14.11 -8.72
N ARG A 203 -2.74 -15.01 -8.59
CA ARG A 203 -2.77 -16.14 -7.65
C ARG A 203 -2.66 -15.71 -6.18
N GLU A 204 -2.23 -14.48 -5.90
CA GLU A 204 -2.24 -13.89 -4.57
C GLU A 204 -3.67 -13.52 -4.10
N MET A 205 -4.61 -13.51 -5.05
CA MET A 205 -6.02 -13.25 -4.77
C MET A 205 -6.74 -14.55 -4.41
N ASN A 206 -7.48 -14.54 -3.31
CA ASN A 206 -8.28 -15.67 -2.89
C ASN A 206 -9.61 -15.79 -3.66
N ASP A 207 -10.38 -16.87 -3.44
CA ASP A 207 -11.66 -17.13 -4.11
C ASP A 207 -12.73 -16.04 -3.89
N ARG A 208 -12.56 -15.18 -2.87
CA ARG A 208 -13.44 -14.03 -2.61
C ARG A 208 -12.99 -12.75 -3.32
N GLY A 209 -11.88 -12.80 -4.06
CA GLY A 209 -11.32 -11.63 -4.73
C GLY A 209 -10.46 -10.74 -3.82
N VAL A 210 -10.11 -11.18 -2.61
CA VAL A 210 -9.28 -10.44 -1.66
C VAL A 210 -7.83 -10.86 -1.81
N VAL A 211 -6.94 -9.90 -1.90
CA VAL A 211 -5.48 -10.08 -1.78
C VAL A 211 -5.09 -9.88 -0.32
N GLY A 212 -4.61 -10.92 0.30
CA GLY A 212 -4.18 -10.92 1.70
C GLY A 212 -3.95 -12.32 2.22
N GLU A 213 -3.07 -12.48 3.20
CA GLU A 213 -2.75 -13.76 3.83
C GLU A 213 -2.43 -13.57 5.32
N LEU A 214 -2.61 -14.60 6.11
CA LEU A 214 -2.25 -14.59 7.53
C LEU A 214 -0.74 -14.41 7.72
N LEU A 215 -0.35 -13.56 8.66
CA LEU A 215 1.06 -13.23 8.91
C LEU A 215 1.90 -14.48 9.22
N GLY A 216 1.34 -15.44 9.97
CA GLY A 216 2.01 -16.72 10.25
C GLY A 216 2.34 -17.50 8.99
N LYS A 217 1.41 -17.57 8.02
CA LYS A 217 1.66 -18.22 6.74
C LYS A 217 2.68 -17.48 5.89
N ILE A 218 2.65 -16.15 5.89
CA ILE A 218 3.66 -15.35 5.19
C ILE A 218 5.03 -15.63 5.80
N ARG A 219 5.17 -15.64 7.13
CA ARG A 219 6.42 -15.98 7.83
C ARG A 219 6.92 -17.39 7.49
N GLU A 220 6.00 -18.35 7.41
CA GLU A 220 6.31 -19.75 7.09
C GLU A 220 6.77 -19.94 5.64
N ASN A 221 6.12 -19.26 4.70
CA ASN A 221 6.33 -19.46 3.26
C ASN A 221 7.40 -18.53 2.66
N ASN A 222 7.72 -17.41 3.30
CA ASN A 222 8.69 -16.45 2.80
C ASN A 222 10.09 -16.77 3.35
N GLU A 223 10.97 -17.26 2.50
CA GLU A 223 12.34 -17.63 2.88
C GLU A 223 13.17 -16.46 3.42
N ILE A 224 12.93 -15.24 2.91
CA ILE A 224 13.61 -14.04 3.40
C ILE A 224 13.19 -13.74 4.83
N MET A 225 11.90 -13.86 5.15
CA MET A 225 11.39 -13.62 6.51
C MET A 225 11.80 -14.69 7.52
N ARG A 226 12.35 -15.83 7.08
CA ARG A 226 12.95 -16.85 7.95
C ARG A 226 14.44 -16.63 8.19
N ASN A 227 15.05 -15.72 7.45
CA ASN A 227 16.49 -15.45 7.55
C ASN A 227 16.77 -14.39 8.63
N GLU A 228 16.96 -14.85 9.88
CA GLU A 228 17.22 -13.97 11.03
C GLU A 228 18.64 -13.38 11.05
N ASP A 229 19.56 -13.84 10.21
CA ASP A 229 20.88 -13.23 10.08
C ASP A 229 20.79 -11.91 9.31
N LYS A 230 21.04 -10.81 10.00
CA LYS A 230 20.92 -9.46 9.43
C LYS A 230 21.74 -9.26 8.17
N ALA A 231 22.99 -9.76 8.15
CA ALA A 231 23.89 -9.54 7.02
C ALA A 231 23.41 -10.29 5.79
N SER A 232 23.04 -11.57 5.97
CA SER A 232 22.48 -12.43 4.94
C SER A 232 21.14 -11.91 4.41
N PHE A 233 20.23 -11.49 5.30
CA PHE A 233 18.96 -10.85 4.93
C PHE A 233 19.19 -9.60 4.07
N THR A 234 20.06 -8.69 4.56
CA THR A 234 20.34 -7.43 3.87
C THR A 234 20.92 -7.67 2.47
N GLU A 235 21.86 -8.62 2.34
CA GLU A 235 22.47 -8.96 1.06
C GLU A 235 21.43 -9.57 0.10
N GLN A 236 20.60 -10.47 0.60
CA GLN A 236 19.54 -11.14 -0.17
C GLN A 236 18.49 -10.15 -0.68
N VAL A 237 17.97 -9.28 0.18
CA VAL A 237 16.97 -8.27 -0.17
C VAL A 237 17.54 -7.21 -1.11
N ALA A 238 18.72 -6.68 -0.81
CA ALA A 238 19.37 -5.69 -1.67
C ALA A 238 19.81 -6.27 -3.02
N GLY A 239 20.21 -7.55 -3.06
CA GLY A 239 20.62 -8.25 -4.28
C GLY A 239 19.45 -8.68 -5.17
N ALA A 240 18.29 -8.95 -4.57
CA ALA A 240 17.07 -9.30 -5.31
C ALA A 240 16.32 -8.06 -5.85
N ALA A 241 16.72 -6.86 -5.41
CA ALA A 241 16.18 -5.61 -5.93
C ALA A 241 16.51 -5.49 -7.41
N SER A 242 15.48 -5.31 -8.24
CA SER A 242 15.66 -5.14 -9.70
C SER A 242 16.42 -3.83 -9.97
N MET A 243 17.42 -3.89 -10.85
CA MET A 243 18.12 -2.68 -11.32
C MET A 243 17.19 -1.75 -12.14
N GLU A 244 16.04 -2.23 -12.58
CA GLU A 244 15.07 -1.46 -13.34
C GLU A 244 14.08 -0.76 -12.40
N LYS A 245 14.09 0.56 -12.43
CA LYS A 245 13.05 1.39 -11.79
C LYS A 245 11.70 1.17 -12.47
N PRO A 246 10.56 1.39 -11.76
CA PRO A 246 9.26 1.44 -12.41
C PRO A 246 9.27 2.42 -13.58
N PRO A 247 8.57 2.11 -14.68
CA PRO A 247 8.42 3.05 -15.77
C PRO A 247 7.86 4.39 -15.26
N ASN A 248 8.37 5.50 -15.77
CA ASN A 248 7.92 6.85 -15.43
C ASN A 248 8.04 7.23 -13.93
N PHE A 249 8.85 6.50 -13.17
CA PHE A 249 9.07 6.71 -11.74
C PHE A 249 9.28 8.17 -11.35
N GLU A 250 10.16 8.91 -12.06
CA GLU A 250 10.53 10.28 -11.69
C GLU A 250 9.34 11.25 -11.87
N GLU A 251 8.57 11.09 -12.96
CA GLU A 251 7.40 11.94 -13.20
C GLU A 251 6.28 11.63 -12.21
N ILE A 252 6.01 10.35 -11.91
CA ILE A 252 4.98 9.94 -10.93
C ILE A 252 5.31 10.50 -9.55
N VAL A 253 6.55 10.34 -9.09
CA VAL A 253 7.00 10.89 -7.81
C VAL A 253 6.87 12.41 -7.78
N ALA A 254 7.26 13.13 -8.85
CA ALA A 254 7.12 14.58 -8.92
C ALA A 254 5.65 15.04 -8.87
N ILE A 255 4.74 14.29 -9.50
CA ILE A 255 3.29 14.54 -9.42
C ILE A 255 2.80 14.33 -7.99
N ASN A 256 3.14 13.19 -7.37
CA ASN A 256 2.71 12.83 -6.01
C ASN A 256 3.29 13.77 -4.94
N ARG A 257 4.41 14.43 -5.23
CA ARG A 257 4.99 15.50 -4.40
C ARG A 257 4.35 16.88 -4.62
N GLY A 258 3.45 17.01 -5.61
CA GLY A 258 2.85 18.29 -5.99
C GLY A 258 3.79 19.22 -6.75
N GLU A 259 4.91 18.72 -7.27
CA GLU A 259 5.93 19.49 -8.00
C GLU A 259 5.63 19.55 -9.50
N LEU A 260 4.88 18.58 -10.03
CA LEU A 260 4.50 18.48 -11.44
C LEU A 260 2.99 18.33 -11.57
N GLN A 261 2.40 19.04 -12.52
CA GLN A 261 1.02 18.84 -12.93
C GLN A 261 0.99 18.38 -14.39
N VAL A 262 0.15 17.41 -14.68
CA VAL A 262 -0.05 16.86 -16.01
C VAL A 262 -1.53 16.81 -16.33
N ASP A 263 -1.87 16.75 -17.62
CA ASP A 263 -3.24 16.52 -18.06
C ASP A 263 -3.64 15.06 -17.87
N GLU A 264 -4.93 14.78 -18.05
CA GLU A 264 -5.50 13.44 -17.86
C GLU A 264 -4.90 12.40 -18.82
N GLU A 265 -4.62 12.77 -20.06
CA GLU A 265 -4.03 11.88 -21.07
C GLU A 265 -2.62 11.45 -20.64
N ARG A 266 -1.78 12.40 -20.22
CA ARG A 266 -0.45 12.10 -19.71
C ARG A 266 -0.49 11.30 -18.42
N ALA A 267 -1.41 11.59 -17.50
CA ALA A 267 -1.59 10.85 -16.27
C ALA A 267 -1.93 9.36 -16.52
N ILE A 268 -2.74 9.08 -17.54
CA ILE A 268 -3.06 7.71 -17.96
C ILE A 268 -1.83 7.02 -18.55
N GLU A 269 -1.10 7.68 -19.45
CA GLU A 269 0.11 7.13 -20.08
C GLU A 269 1.17 6.73 -19.04
N LEU A 270 1.38 7.57 -18.01
CA LEU A 270 2.36 7.35 -16.95
C LEU A 270 2.08 6.07 -16.16
N GLU A 271 0.83 5.68 -16.03
CA GLU A 271 0.41 4.52 -15.25
C GLU A 271 0.22 3.23 -16.09
N ILE A 272 0.57 3.21 -17.37
CA ILE A 272 0.47 2.00 -18.20
C ILE A 272 1.46 0.94 -17.72
N GLY A 273 0.96 -0.30 -17.58
CA GLY A 273 1.73 -1.46 -17.16
C GLY A 273 1.56 -1.82 -15.67
N PRO A 274 2.00 -3.03 -15.28
CA PRO A 274 1.88 -3.52 -13.90
C PRO A 274 2.81 -2.75 -12.96
N ASN A 275 2.51 -2.83 -11.64
CA ASN A 275 3.45 -2.36 -10.62
C ASN A 275 4.70 -3.25 -10.56
N ARG A 276 5.79 -2.74 -9.93
CA ARG A 276 7.05 -3.45 -9.71
C ARG A 276 7.58 -3.18 -8.29
N CYS A 277 6.68 -3.16 -7.30
CA CYS A 277 7.02 -2.74 -5.94
C CYS A 277 7.55 -3.87 -5.05
N ALA A 278 7.34 -5.14 -5.43
CA ALA A 278 7.77 -6.30 -4.64
C ALA A 278 9.09 -6.90 -5.13
N VAL A 279 9.87 -7.42 -4.17
CA VAL A 279 10.95 -8.37 -4.43
C VAL A 279 10.39 -9.77 -4.24
N HIS A 280 10.36 -10.55 -5.33
CA HIS A 280 9.94 -11.94 -5.30
C HIS A 280 11.14 -12.87 -5.26
N HIS A 281 11.09 -13.92 -4.45
CA HIS A 281 11.92 -15.09 -4.64
C HIS A 281 11.41 -15.87 -5.85
N HIS A 282 12.20 -15.95 -6.91
CA HIS A 282 12.07 -17.00 -7.88
C HIS A 282 12.51 -18.32 -7.23
N GLY A 283 11.61 -18.99 -6.53
CA GLY A 283 11.72 -20.43 -6.38
C GLY A 283 11.71 -20.98 -7.79
N SER A 284 12.78 -21.67 -8.17
CA SER A 284 12.94 -22.37 -9.43
C SER A 284 11.79 -23.37 -9.64
N HIS A 285 10.70 -22.91 -10.22
CA HIS A 285 9.79 -23.78 -10.94
C HIS A 285 10.32 -23.85 -12.36
N GLU A 286 11.11 -24.90 -12.61
CA GLU A 286 11.40 -25.38 -13.95
C GLU A 286 10.09 -25.47 -14.72
N GLU A 287 10.06 -24.81 -15.87
CA GLU A 287 9.06 -25.02 -16.90
C GLU A 287 9.11 -26.50 -17.30
N GLU A 288 8.17 -27.29 -16.81
CA GLU A 288 7.83 -28.54 -17.50
C GLU A 288 6.91 -28.21 -18.67
N ALA A 289 7.46 -28.43 -19.87
CA ALA A 289 6.84 -28.28 -21.17
C ALA A 289 5.65 -29.24 -21.39
#